data_2f5be320e591b3a7a8db2e376da498be
#
_entry.id   2f5be320e591b3a7a8db2e376da498be
#
_cell.length_a   1.000
_cell.length_b   1.000
_cell.length_c   1.000
_cell.angle_alpha   90.00
_cell.angle_beta   90.00
_cell.angle_gamma   90.00
#
_symmetry.space_group_name_H-M   'P 1'
#
loop_
_entity.id
_entity.type
_entity.pdbx_description
1 polymer ?
#
loop_
_entity_poly.entity_id
_entity_poly.type
_entity_poly.pdbx_seq_one_letter_code
_entity_poly.pdbx_strand_id
1 'polypeptide(L)'
;MNSVPEGAIHLENHNFPFFEIGMSDYDFQSKFCQWLHQEKKAERTAVLVGIRAQESLNRFNAVTRDETFSRFGTTNYSHRIFHNVFNFYPMYDWLFEDVWVANAKFSFDYNHLYDLYFQAGVPFKSMRVANPFHQCGVSSLKLYQALEPETWGKLIGRVNGANFAAIYGGTIALGYRGVSLPKGHTWETYVDFLLKTLPEDIREVYLKKFQSSL
;
A
#
# COMPACT_ATOMS: atom_id res chain seq x y z
N MET A 1 -23.33 1.25 3.77
CA MET A 1 -22.81 -0.08 3.35
C MET A 1 -21.84 0.15 2.20
N ASN A 2 -20.68 -0.46 2.27
CA ASN A 2 -19.75 -0.39 1.15
C ASN A 2 -20.28 -1.28 0.02
N SER A 3 -20.58 -0.70 -1.13
CA SER A 3 -20.99 -1.48 -2.30
C SER A 3 -19.77 -2.15 -2.94
N VAL A 4 -19.90 -3.42 -3.30
CA VAL A 4 -18.85 -4.15 -4.02
C VAL A 4 -18.99 -3.84 -5.51
N PRO A 5 -17.90 -3.53 -6.25
CA PRO A 5 -17.97 -3.34 -7.69
C PRO A 5 -18.41 -4.62 -8.40
N GLU A 6 -19.09 -4.44 -9.52
CA GLU A 6 -19.43 -5.55 -10.39
C GLU A 6 -18.18 -6.30 -10.84
N GLY A 7 -18.22 -7.63 -10.80
CA GLY A 7 -17.11 -8.49 -11.16
C GLY A 7 -15.98 -8.60 -10.13
N ALA A 8 -16.05 -7.87 -9.01
CA ALA A 8 -15.05 -7.98 -7.97
C ALA A 8 -15.21 -9.28 -7.16
N ILE A 9 -14.08 -9.82 -6.72
CA ILE A 9 -14.05 -10.93 -5.75
C ILE A 9 -14.41 -10.36 -4.37
N HIS A 10 -15.34 -10.98 -3.69
CA HIS A 10 -15.81 -10.58 -2.36
C HIS A 10 -16.15 -11.81 -1.49
N LEU A 11 -16.51 -11.59 -0.23
CA LEU A 11 -16.70 -12.63 0.76
C LEU A 11 -17.68 -13.75 0.36
N GLU A 12 -18.69 -13.44 -0.47
CA GLU A 12 -19.73 -14.39 -0.85
C GLU A 12 -19.40 -15.17 -2.14
N ASN A 13 -18.44 -14.67 -2.94
CA ASN A 13 -18.11 -15.28 -4.24
C ASN A 13 -16.67 -15.77 -4.37
N HIS A 14 -15.85 -15.68 -3.32
CA HIS A 14 -14.50 -16.21 -3.34
C HIS A 14 -14.44 -17.66 -2.86
N ASN A 15 -13.43 -18.37 -3.33
CA ASN A 15 -13.12 -19.73 -2.95
C ASN A 15 -11.72 -19.89 -2.34
N PHE A 16 -11.18 -18.82 -1.73
CA PHE A 16 -9.87 -18.85 -1.09
C PHE A 16 -9.98 -19.41 0.33
N PRO A 17 -9.52 -20.65 0.60
CA PRO A 17 -9.68 -21.29 1.90
C PRO A 17 -8.84 -20.62 3.01
N PHE A 18 -7.85 -19.81 2.63
CA PHE A 18 -6.97 -19.10 3.55
C PHE A 18 -7.44 -17.69 3.89
N PHE A 19 -8.51 -17.21 3.28
CA PHE A 19 -8.96 -15.83 3.45
C PHE A 19 -9.63 -15.61 4.80
N GLU A 20 -9.20 -14.56 5.49
CA GLU A 20 -9.77 -14.11 6.76
C GLU A 20 -10.09 -12.61 6.68
N ILE A 21 -11.21 -12.22 7.31
CA ILE A 21 -11.60 -10.80 7.38
C ILE A 21 -10.53 -10.02 8.18
N GLY A 22 -10.09 -8.91 7.63
CA GLY A 22 -9.04 -8.08 8.24
C GLY A 22 -7.62 -8.47 7.86
N MET A 23 -7.45 -9.47 6.99
CA MET A 23 -6.15 -9.83 6.43
C MET A 23 -5.52 -8.64 5.70
N SER A 24 -4.23 -8.41 5.89
CA SER A 24 -3.49 -7.39 5.16
C SER A 24 -3.23 -7.80 3.71
N ASP A 25 -2.98 -6.82 2.84
CA ASP A 25 -2.64 -7.07 1.43
C ASP A 25 -1.39 -7.96 1.30
N TYR A 26 -0.41 -7.79 2.18
CA TYR A 26 0.82 -8.58 2.19
C TYR A 26 0.56 -10.04 2.59
N ASP A 27 -0.26 -10.25 3.61
CA ASP A 27 -0.62 -11.60 4.06
C ASP A 27 -1.45 -12.31 2.98
N PHE A 28 -2.40 -11.59 2.37
CA PHE A 28 -3.19 -12.12 1.26
C PHE A 28 -2.28 -12.55 0.11
N GLN A 29 -1.38 -11.68 -0.35
CA GLN A 29 -0.46 -11.98 -1.45
C GLN A 29 0.40 -13.21 -1.14
N SER A 30 0.96 -13.29 0.05
CA SER A 30 1.80 -14.42 0.46
C SER A 30 1.01 -15.73 0.49
N LYS A 31 -0.13 -15.75 1.16
CA LYS A 31 -1.01 -16.94 1.26
C LYS A 31 -1.59 -17.34 -0.10
N PHE A 32 -1.94 -16.36 -0.95
CA PHE A 32 -2.40 -16.61 -2.31
C PHE A 32 -1.34 -17.32 -3.16
N CYS A 33 -0.10 -16.85 -3.11
CA CYS A 33 0.99 -17.47 -3.86
C CYS A 33 1.24 -18.91 -3.41
N GLN A 34 1.16 -19.18 -2.11
CA GLN A 34 1.31 -20.52 -1.55
C GLN A 34 0.16 -21.44 -1.98
N TRP A 35 -1.08 -20.95 -1.83
CA TRP A 35 -2.27 -21.67 -2.24
C TRP A 35 -2.25 -21.98 -3.74
N LEU A 36 -1.95 -21.00 -4.58
CA LEU A 36 -1.89 -21.20 -6.03
C LEU A 36 -0.81 -22.21 -6.43
N HIS A 37 0.35 -22.18 -5.79
CA HIS A 37 1.42 -23.16 -5.99
C HIS A 37 0.93 -24.59 -5.72
N GLN A 38 0.23 -24.79 -4.61
CA GLN A 38 -0.32 -26.08 -4.20
C GLN A 38 -1.47 -26.53 -5.13
N GLU A 39 -2.41 -25.63 -5.40
CA GLU A 39 -3.58 -25.88 -6.26
C GLU A 39 -3.17 -26.31 -7.68
N LYS A 40 -2.15 -25.65 -8.23
CA LYS A 40 -1.61 -25.98 -9.55
C LYS A 40 -0.62 -27.13 -9.53
N LYS A 41 -0.29 -27.69 -8.36
CA LYS A 41 0.73 -28.74 -8.17
C LYS A 41 2.03 -28.38 -8.88
N ALA A 42 2.39 -27.09 -8.81
CA ALA A 42 3.58 -26.59 -9.50
C ALA A 42 4.85 -27.08 -8.79
N GLU A 43 5.86 -27.47 -9.56
CA GLU A 43 7.17 -27.81 -9.00
C GLU A 43 7.84 -26.54 -8.42
N ARG A 44 7.71 -25.43 -9.14
CA ARG A 44 8.23 -24.11 -8.74
C ARG A 44 7.26 -23.01 -9.18
N THR A 45 7.21 -21.94 -8.43
CA THR A 45 6.39 -20.77 -8.75
C THR A 45 7.24 -19.51 -8.70
N ALA A 46 7.22 -18.76 -9.81
CA ALA A 46 7.81 -17.43 -9.90
C ALA A 46 6.71 -16.37 -9.79
N VAL A 47 6.88 -15.44 -8.86
CA VAL A 47 6.03 -14.26 -8.69
C VAL A 47 6.82 -13.07 -9.25
N LEU A 48 6.36 -12.50 -10.34
CA LEU A 48 7.02 -11.34 -10.94
C LEU A 48 6.53 -10.06 -10.25
N VAL A 49 7.46 -9.29 -9.69
CA VAL A 49 7.17 -8.07 -8.94
C VAL A 49 7.89 -6.91 -9.59
N GLY A 50 7.13 -5.94 -10.10
CA GLY A 50 7.64 -4.79 -10.85
C GLY A 50 8.19 -3.66 -9.98
N ILE A 51 8.98 -3.97 -8.94
CA ILE A 51 9.65 -2.94 -8.14
C ILE A 51 10.99 -2.54 -8.73
N ARG A 52 11.37 -1.28 -8.52
CA ARG A 52 12.67 -0.72 -8.92
C ARG A 52 13.42 -0.21 -7.70
N ALA A 53 14.73 -0.45 -7.67
CA ALA A 53 15.59 -0.01 -6.56
C ALA A 53 15.56 1.52 -6.36
N GLN A 54 15.38 2.29 -7.44
CA GLN A 54 15.31 3.75 -7.42
C GLN A 54 14.10 4.31 -6.65
N GLU A 55 13.03 3.53 -6.47
CA GLU A 55 11.77 4.07 -5.93
C GLU A 55 11.81 4.37 -4.43
N SER A 56 12.56 3.61 -3.66
CA SER A 56 12.73 3.84 -2.22
C SER A 56 13.87 3.00 -1.63
N LEU A 57 14.39 3.44 -0.49
CA LEU A 57 15.39 2.66 0.27
C LEU A 57 14.89 1.24 0.63
N ASN A 58 13.62 1.10 0.97
CA ASN A 58 13.04 -0.23 1.29
C ASN A 58 13.06 -1.15 0.07
N ARG A 59 12.76 -0.62 -1.14
CA ARG A 59 12.81 -1.41 -2.37
C ARG A 59 14.23 -1.72 -2.79
N PHE A 60 15.14 -0.76 -2.65
CA PHE A 60 16.57 -1.00 -2.82
C PHE A 60 17.05 -2.13 -1.89
N ASN A 61 16.74 -2.06 -0.60
CA ASN A 61 17.10 -3.10 0.36
C ASN A 61 16.48 -4.46 0.03
N ALA A 62 15.24 -4.49 -0.48
CA ALA A 62 14.58 -5.75 -0.86
C ALA A 62 15.33 -6.49 -1.99
N VAL A 63 16.00 -5.76 -2.87
CA VAL A 63 16.78 -6.33 -3.98
C VAL A 63 18.23 -6.61 -3.58
N THR A 64 18.83 -5.75 -2.75
CA THR A 64 20.27 -5.81 -2.41
C THR A 64 20.58 -6.63 -1.17
N ARG A 65 19.57 -7.07 -0.40
CA ARG A 65 19.78 -7.92 0.78
C ARG A 65 20.60 -9.15 0.42
N ASP A 66 21.69 -9.32 1.13
CA ASP A 66 22.66 -10.40 0.90
C ASP A 66 22.29 -11.70 1.67
N GLU A 67 21.01 -12.06 1.64
CA GLU A 67 20.53 -13.33 2.19
C GLU A 67 20.67 -14.42 1.13
N THR A 68 21.84 -14.98 0.99
CA THR A 68 22.17 -16.03 0.01
C THR A 68 21.22 -17.23 0.06
N PHE A 69 20.65 -17.53 1.23
CA PHE A 69 19.72 -18.65 1.42
C PHE A 69 18.31 -18.39 0.88
N SER A 70 17.95 -17.13 0.60
CA SER A 70 16.62 -16.78 0.11
C SER A 70 16.55 -16.54 -1.39
N ARG A 71 17.69 -16.64 -2.10
CA ARG A 71 17.75 -16.44 -3.54
C ARG A 71 17.44 -17.71 -4.31
N PHE A 72 16.96 -17.54 -5.53
CA PHE A 72 16.86 -18.62 -6.50
C PHE A 72 18.21 -18.79 -7.21
N GLY A 73 18.96 -19.81 -6.84
CA GLY A 73 20.31 -20.03 -7.34
C GLY A 73 21.22 -18.82 -7.09
N THR A 74 21.85 -18.30 -8.14
CA THR A 74 22.73 -17.11 -8.10
C THR A 74 22.02 -15.81 -8.48
N THR A 75 20.68 -15.83 -8.64
CA THR A 75 19.90 -14.70 -9.14
C THR A 75 19.72 -13.64 -8.06
N ASN A 76 20.43 -12.52 -8.15
CA ASN A 76 20.42 -11.41 -7.18
C ASN A 76 19.05 -10.77 -6.98
N TYR A 77 18.26 -10.69 -8.06
CA TYR A 77 16.93 -10.08 -8.08
C TYR A 77 15.82 -11.09 -7.78
N SER A 78 16.08 -12.05 -6.91
CA SER A 78 15.09 -13.02 -6.46
C SER A 78 15.09 -13.16 -4.94
N HIS A 79 13.95 -13.50 -4.37
CA HIS A 79 13.79 -13.75 -2.96
C HIS A 79 12.77 -14.87 -2.72
N ARG A 80 13.14 -15.85 -1.87
CA ARG A 80 12.23 -16.94 -1.48
C ARG A 80 11.19 -16.42 -0.50
N ILE A 81 9.91 -16.60 -0.82
CA ILE A 81 8.80 -16.27 0.09
C ILE A 81 8.23 -17.52 0.77
N PHE A 82 8.32 -18.66 0.11
CA PHE A 82 7.91 -19.95 0.63
C PHE A 82 8.68 -21.08 -0.06
N HIS A 83 8.51 -22.32 0.39
CA HIS A 83 9.17 -23.47 -0.25
C HIS A 83 8.80 -23.55 -1.74
N ASN A 84 9.79 -23.45 -2.62
CA ASN A 84 9.65 -23.44 -4.08
C ASN A 84 8.82 -22.29 -4.69
N VAL A 85 8.52 -21.23 -3.90
CA VAL A 85 7.87 -20.00 -4.35
C VAL A 85 8.82 -18.83 -4.17
N PHE A 86 9.09 -18.10 -5.24
CA PHE A 86 10.09 -17.04 -5.27
C PHE A 86 9.52 -15.77 -5.89
N ASN A 87 9.78 -14.62 -5.28
CA ASN A 87 9.65 -13.32 -5.94
C ASN A 87 10.85 -13.12 -6.87
N PHE A 88 10.58 -12.57 -8.03
CA PHE A 88 11.57 -12.08 -8.97
C PHE A 88 11.30 -10.61 -9.26
N TYR A 89 12.35 -9.82 -9.32
CA TYR A 89 12.31 -8.37 -9.54
C TYR A 89 12.97 -8.02 -10.89
N PRO A 90 12.36 -8.36 -12.03
CA PRO A 90 13.01 -8.26 -13.35
C PRO A 90 13.35 -6.83 -13.78
N MET A 91 12.72 -5.84 -13.14
CA MET A 91 12.92 -4.41 -13.44
C MET A 91 13.67 -3.68 -12.34
N TYR A 92 14.39 -4.40 -11.48
CA TYR A 92 14.99 -3.82 -10.27
C TYR A 92 16.01 -2.70 -10.56
N ASP A 93 16.72 -2.77 -11.67
CA ASP A 93 17.74 -1.82 -12.13
C ASP A 93 17.20 -0.74 -13.08
N TRP A 94 15.92 -0.79 -13.43
CA TRP A 94 15.30 0.21 -14.30
C TRP A 94 15.18 1.55 -13.58
N LEU A 95 15.48 2.61 -14.34
CA LEU A 95 15.18 3.97 -13.96
C LEU A 95 13.71 4.31 -14.26
N PHE A 96 13.25 5.43 -13.72
CA PHE A 96 11.91 5.94 -14.04
C PHE A 96 11.73 6.17 -15.53
N GLU A 97 12.75 6.73 -16.16
CA GLU A 97 12.79 7.04 -17.58
C GLU A 97 12.72 5.80 -18.45
N ASP A 98 13.33 4.68 -18.03
CA ASP A 98 13.33 3.42 -18.77
C ASP A 98 11.91 2.86 -18.92
N VAL A 99 11.06 3.02 -17.90
CA VAL A 99 9.66 2.59 -17.93
C VAL A 99 8.90 3.34 -19.03
N TRP A 100 9.06 4.66 -19.11
CA TRP A 100 8.38 5.48 -20.12
C TRP A 100 8.94 5.28 -21.52
N VAL A 101 10.26 5.11 -21.66
CA VAL A 101 10.90 4.77 -22.94
C VAL A 101 10.41 3.41 -23.43
N ALA A 102 10.33 2.40 -22.55
CA ALA A 102 9.80 1.10 -22.91
C ALA A 102 8.32 1.17 -23.31
N ASN A 103 7.51 1.93 -22.55
CA ASN A 103 6.11 2.13 -22.88
C ASN A 103 5.95 2.76 -24.27
N ALA A 104 6.67 3.83 -24.55
CA ALA A 104 6.62 4.51 -25.85
C ALA A 104 7.11 3.61 -26.99
N LYS A 105 8.18 2.82 -26.76
CA LYS A 105 8.77 1.93 -27.76
C LYS A 105 7.92 0.73 -28.12
N PHE A 106 7.25 0.15 -27.11
CA PHE A 106 6.50 -1.10 -27.27
C PHE A 106 5.00 -0.90 -27.26
N SER A 107 4.51 0.35 -27.09
CA SER A 107 3.09 0.70 -27.06
C SER A 107 2.32 -0.13 -26.03
N PHE A 108 2.87 -0.24 -24.82
CA PHE A 108 2.18 -0.91 -23.71
C PHE A 108 0.98 -0.12 -23.25
N ASP A 109 -0.07 -0.82 -22.88
CA ASP A 109 -1.19 -0.21 -22.18
C ASP A 109 -0.74 0.27 -20.79
N TYR A 110 -1.19 1.47 -20.40
CA TYR A 110 -0.91 2.03 -19.08
C TYR A 110 -2.11 2.80 -18.54
N ASN A 111 -2.09 3.10 -17.26
CA ASN A 111 -3.17 3.85 -16.64
C ASN A 111 -3.10 5.34 -17.02
N HIS A 112 -4.06 5.82 -17.80
CA HIS A 112 -4.16 7.21 -18.26
C HIS A 112 -4.25 8.25 -17.15
N LEU A 113 -4.46 7.85 -15.91
CA LEU A 113 -4.35 8.75 -14.77
C LEU A 113 -2.97 9.42 -14.66
N TYR A 114 -1.91 8.78 -15.19
CA TYR A 114 -0.59 9.40 -15.28
C TYR A 114 -0.57 10.63 -16.19
N ASP A 115 -1.34 10.61 -17.30
CA ASP A 115 -1.46 11.77 -18.19
C ASP A 115 -2.15 12.92 -17.49
N LEU A 116 -3.21 12.62 -16.74
CA LEU A 116 -3.94 13.62 -15.96
C LEU A 116 -3.08 14.22 -14.84
N TYR A 117 -2.26 13.40 -14.17
CA TYR A 117 -1.30 13.88 -13.20
C TYR A 117 -0.25 14.79 -13.82
N PHE A 118 0.26 14.44 -15.00
CA PHE A 118 1.20 15.26 -15.74
C PHE A 118 0.61 16.62 -16.11
N GLN A 119 -0.61 16.62 -16.67
CA GLN A 119 -1.34 17.84 -17.01
C GLN A 119 -1.66 18.72 -15.79
N ALA A 120 -1.92 18.09 -14.64
CA ALA A 120 -2.11 18.79 -13.36
C ALA A 120 -0.80 19.30 -12.71
N GLY A 121 0.35 19.10 -13.36
CA GLY A 121 1.65 19.55 -12.86
C GLY A 121 2.20 18.76 -11.69
N VAL A 122 1.74 17.51 -11.48
CA VAL A 122 2.29 16.64 -10.45
C VAL A 122 3.73 16.26 -10.84
N PRO A 123 4.71 16.44 -9.95
CA PRO A 123 6.08 16.02 -10.25
C PRO A 123 6.16 14.52 -10.51
N PHE A 124 6.91 14.10 -11.52
CA PHE A 124 7.05 12.68 -11.90
C PHE A 124 7.36 11.74 -10.74
N LYS A 125 8.25 12.16 -9.82
CA LYS A 125 8.60 11.37 -8.62
C LYS A 125 7.44 11.16 -7.65
N SER A 126 6.41 12.00 -7.76
CA SER A 126 5.21 11.98 -6.90
C SER A 126 4.01 11.33 -7.59
N MET A 127 4.09 11.01 -8.87
CA MET A 127 3.04 10.34 -9.60
C MET A 127 2.94 8.88 -9.16
N ARG A 128 1.95 8.59 -8.34
CA ARG A 128 1.65 7.22 -7.89
C ARG A 128 0.17 6.95 -8.06
N VAL A 129 -0.14 5.99 -8.92
CA VAL A 129 -1.47 5.41 -8.97
C VAL A 129 -1.52 4.32 -7.92
N ALA A 130 -2.06 4.64 -6.76
CA ALA A 130 -2.22 3.72 -5.64
C ALA A 130 -3.69 3.43 -5.40
N ASN A 131 -3.98 2.29 -4.77
CA ASN A 131 -5.32 2.02 -4.27
C ASN A 131 -5.75 3.19 -3.35
N PRO A 132 -6.87 3.86 -3.64
CA PRO A 132 -7.32 5.04 -2.88
C PRO A 132 -7.64 4.73 -1.42
N PHE A 133 -7.82 3.47 -1.06
CA PHE A 133 -8.05 3.02 0.31
C PHE A 133 -6.76 2.71 1.08
N HIS A 134 -5.63 2.67 0.38
CA HIS A 134 -4.34 2.47 1.00
C HIS A 134 -3.78 3.80 1.53
N GLN A 135 -3.05 3.74 2.64
CA GLN A 135 -2.43 4.93 3.25
C GLN A 135 -1.63 5.77 2.25
N CYS A 136 -0.97 5.13 1.28
CA CYS A 136 -0.23 5.83 0.22
C CYS A 136 -1.13 6.58 -0.77
N GLY A 137 -2.43 6.26 -0.85
CA GLY A 137 -3.41 6.91 -1.73
C GLY A 137 -4.03 8.17 -1.16
N VAL A 138 -3.95 8.39 0.15
CA VAL A 138 -4.63 9.51 0.83
C VAL A 138 -4.20 10.87 0.27
N SER A 139 -2.92 11.05 -0.04
CA SER A 139 -2.40 12.30 -0.61
C SER A 139 -2.94 12.60 -2.02
N SER A 140 -3.34 11.57 -2.75
CA SER A 140 -3.86 11.67 -4.13
C SER A 140 -5.38 11.83 -4.18
N LEU A 141 -6.11 11.66 -3.07
CA LEU A 141 -7.58 11.70 -3.05
C LEU A 141 -8.14 13.02 -3.55
N LYS A 142 -7.50 14.16 -3.25
CA LYS A 142 -7.92 15.47 -3.76
C LYS A 142 -7.80 15.58 -5.28
N LEU A 143 -6.81 14.92 -5.85
CA LEU A 143 -6.60 14.90 -7.29
C LEU A 143 -7.70 14.08 -7.98
N TYR A 144 -8.11 12.96 -7.41
CA TYR A 144 -9.25 12.18 -7.94
C TYR A 144 -10.53 13.00 -8.02
N GLN A 145 -10.81 13.83 -7.02
CA GLN A 145 -11.99 14.71 -7.04
C GLN A 145 -11.98 15.68 -8.23
N ALA A 146 -10.80 16.20 -8.57
CA ALA A 146 -10.64 17.18 -9.64
C ALA A 146 -10.51 16.55 -11.03
N LEU A 147 -9.77 15.44 -11.13
CA LEU A 147 -9.37 14.84 -12.41
C LEU A 147 -10.32 13.73 -12.87
N GLU A 148 -10.93 13.01 -11.93
CA GLU A 148 -11.76 11.83 -12.17
C GLU A 148 -13.05 11.86 -11.34
N PRO A 149 -13.97 12.84 -11.60
CA PRO A 149 -15.15 13.04 -10.75
C PRO A 149 -16.10 11.84 -10.73
N GLU A 150 -16.18 11.04 -11.80
CA GLU A 150 -16.97 9.80 -11.80
C GLU A 150 -16.38 8.74 -10.87
N THR A 151 -15.07 8.52 -10.96
CA THR A 151 -14.33 7.61 -10.08
C THR A 151 -14.43 8.08 -8.64
N TRP A 152 -14.34 9.40 -8.42
CA TRP A 152 -14.55 10.01 -7.10
C TRP A 152 -15.96 9.74 -6.56
N GLY A 153 -17.00 9.94 -7.36
CA GLY A 153 -18.38 9.64 -6.98
C GLY A 153 -18.58 8.18 -6.55
N LYS A 154 -18.01 7.24 -7.29
CA LYS A 154 -18.01 5.81 -6.95
C LYS A 154 -17.26 5.53 -5.65
N LEU A 155 -16.13 6.19 -5.44
CA LEU A 155 -15.29 6.04 -4.26
C LEU A 155 -16.00 6.48 -2.98
N ILE A 156 -16.55 7.69 -2.95
CA ILE A 156 -17.26 8.22 -1.78
C ILE A 156 -18.57 7.47 -1.47
N GLY A 157 -19.21 6.91 -2.51
CA GLY A 157 -20.37 6.03 -2.33
C GLY A 157 -20.03 4.68 -1.73
N ARG A 158 -18.78 4.20 -1.90
CA ARG A 158 -18.32 2.90 -1.37
C ARG A 158 -17.73 2.99 0.02
N VAL A 159 -17.00 4.05 0.32
CA VAL A 159 -16.21 4.16 1.55
C VAL A 159 -16.61 5.37 2.36
N ASN A 160 -17.20 5.10 3.52
CA ASN A 160 -17.50 6.14 4.48
C ASN A 160 -16.20 6.82 4.94
N GLY A 161 -16.20 8.15 4.94
CA GLY A 161 -15.04 8.95 5.35
C GLY A 161 -14.04 9.28 4.24
N ALA A 162 -14.18 8.72 3.01
CA ALA A 162 -13.31 9.06 1.89
C ALA A 162 -13.35 10.56 1.58
N ASN A 163 -14.53 11.18 1.55
CA ASN A 163 -14.69 12.61 1.35
C ASN A 163 -14.01 13.43 2.48
N PHE A 164 -14.17 13.02 3.73
CA PHE A 164 -13.49 13.65 4.87
C PHE A 164 -11.97 13.52 4.73
N ALA A 165 -11.47 12.35 4.39
CA ALA A 165 -10.04 12.12 4.17
C ALA A 165 -9.48 12.96 3.01
N ALA A 166 -10.24 13.16 1.93
CA ALA A 166 -9.83 14.01 0.83
C ALA A 166 -9.75 15.51 1.21
N ILE A 167 -10.71 15.98 2.00
CA ILE A 167 -10.75 17.39 2.45
C ILE A 167 -9.66 17.64 3.49
N TYR A 168 -9.51 16.76 4.47
CA TYR A 168 -8.65 16.95 5.64
C TYR A 168 -7.36 16.13 5.59
N GLY A 169 -7.20 15.27 4.58
CA GLY A 169 -5.99 14.48 4.38
C GLY A 169 -4.76 15.36 4.25
N GLY A 170 -3.76 15.11 5.09
CA GLY A 170 -2.56 15.95 5.17
C GLY A 170 -2.72 17.25 5.97
N THR A 171 -3.87 17.48 6.61
CA THR A 171 -4.08 18.54 7.58
C THR A 171 -3.91 18.02 9.01
N ILE A 172 -3.79 18.95 9.98
CA ILE A 172 -3.70 18.61 11.41
C ILE A 172 -4.97 17.89 11.91
N ALA A 173 -6.09 18.07 11.24
CA ALA A 173 -7.38 17.46 11.62
C ALA A 173 -7.35 15.91 11.62
N LEU A 174 -6.48 15.28 10.83
CA LEU A 174 -6.31 13.82 10.80
C LEU A 174 -5.08 13.32 11.59
N GLY A 175 -4.40 14.18 12.35
CA GLY A 175 -3.29 13.79 13.20
C GLY A 175 -2.01 13.33 12.46
N TYR A 176 -1.94 13.45 11.14
CA TYR A 176 -0.82 12.96 10.33
C TYR A 176 0.37 13.92 10.20
N ARG A 177 0.36 15.06 10.86
CA ARG A 177 1.54 15.94 10.94
C ARG A 177 2.22 15.76 12.28
N GLY A 178 3.54 15.69 12.24
CA GLY A 178 4.37 15.52 13.42
C GLY A 178 3.91 16.44 14.56
N VAL A 179 3.52 15.82 15.66
CA VAL A 179 3.14 16.53 16.87
C VAL A 179 4.41 17.12 17.46
N SER A 180 4.48 18.44 17.58
CA SER A 180 5.55 19.08 18.33
C SER A 180 5.21 19.02 19.83
N LEU A 181 6.19 18.60 20.61
CA LEU A 181 6.02 18.53 22.06
C LEU A 181 5.80 19.94 22.64
N PRO A 182 4.70 20.20 23.37
CA PRO A 182 4.48 21.49 23.98
C PRO A 182 5.58 21.82 25.01
N LYS A 183 5.89 23.12 25.17
CA LYS A 183 6.86 23.58 26.17
C LYS A 183 6.48 23.09 27.56
N GLY A 184 7.43 22.50 28.26
CA GLY A 184 7.25 22.02 29.62
C GLY A 184 6.74 20.59 29.76
N HIS A 185 6.52 19.91 28.65
CA HIS A 185 6.14 18.48 28.63
C HIS A 185 7.29 17.59 28.16
N THR A 186 7.37 16.38 28.70
CA THR A 186 8.00 15.21 28.08
C THR A 186 6.94 14.47 27.26
N TRP A 187 7.33 13.55 26.36
CA TRP A 187 6.36 12.74 25.63
C TRP A 187 5.43 11.95 26.55
N GLU A 188 5.95 11.43 27.67
CA GLU A 188 5.17 10.71 28.68
C GLU A 188 4.13 11.60 29.34
N THR A 189 4.53 12.78 29.83
CA THR A 189 3.60 13.71 30.46
C THR A 189 2.57 14.26 29.50
N TYR A 190 2.93 14.41 28.22
CA TYR A 190 1.99 14.87 27.20
C TYR A 190 0.98 13.78 26.82
N VAL A 191 1.41 12.54 26.68
CA VAL A 191 0.51 11.39 26.48
C VAL A 191 -0.45 11.22 27.65
N ASP A 192 0.06 11.29 28.89
CA ASP A 192 -0.78 11.22 30.09
C ASP A 192 -1.81 12.35 30.14
N PHE A 193 -1.40 13.56 29.80
CA PHE A 193 -2.31 14.70 29.67
C PHE A 193 -3.40 14.44 28.64
N LEU A 194 -3.03 13.99 27.43
CA LEU A 194 -4.01 13.70 26.37
C LEU A 194 -4.96 12.57 26.76
N LEU A 195 -4.47 11.52 27.38
CA LEU A 195 -5.31 10.41 27.85
C LEU A 195 -6.34 10.86 28.91
N LYS A 196 -5.96 11.81 29.78
CA LYS A 196 -6.89 12.39 30.78
C LYS A 196 -8.00 13.25 30.18
N THR A 197 -7.82 13.73 28.94
CA THR A 197 -8.87 14.48 28.23
C THR A 197 -9.92 13.59 27.56
N LEU A 198 -9.67 12.28 27.47
CA LEU A 198 -10.58 11.33 26.83
C LEU A 198 -11.64 10.80 27.82
N PRO A 199 -12.85 10.48 27.34
CA PRO A 199 -13.82 9.69 28.11
C PRO A 199 -13.19 8.39 28.62
N GLU A 200 -13.66 7.88 29.76
CA GLU A 200 -13.02 6.77 30.45
C GLU A 200 -12.98 5.47 29.64
N ASP A 201 -14.07 5.15 28.97
CA ASP A 201 -14.18 4.01 28.07
C ASP A 201 -13.17 4.04 26.90
N ILE A 202 -12.99 5.21 26.31
CA ILE A 202 -12.04 5.41 25.21
C ILE A 202 -10.60 5.37 25.74
N ARG A 203 -10.34 5.98 26.88
CA ARG A 203 -9.03 6.00 27.54
C ARG A 203 -8.52 4.59 27.81
N GLU A 204 -9.38 3.70 28.34
CA GLU A 204 -9.01 2.30 28.58
C GLU A 204 -8.60 1.55 27.31
N VAL A 205 -9.28 1.80 26.20
CA VAL A 205 -8.93 1.20 24.90
C VAL A 205 -7.52 1.61 24.46
N TYR A 206 -7.17 2.89 24.61
CA TYR A 206 -5.83 3.37 24.25
C TYR A 206 -4.76 2.84 25.20
N LEU A 207 -5.02 2.78 26.51
CA LEU A 207 -4.08 2.21 27.48
C LEU A 207 -3.75 0.74 27.17
N LYS A 208 -4.76 -0.07 26.81
CA LYS A 208 -4.56 -1.46 26.40
C LYS A 208 -3.71 -1.56 25.12
N LYS A 209 -3.92 -0.68 24.15
CA LYS A 209 -3.11 -0.63 22.92
C LYS A 209 -1.67 -0.27 23.20
N PHE A 210 -1.40 0.69 24.06
CA PHE A 210 -0.02 1.05 24.42
C PHE A 210 0.70 -0.08 25.16
N GLN A 211 0.01 -0.77 26.08
CA GLN A 211 0.56 -1.92 26.79
C GLN A 211 0.88 -3.10 25.88
N SER A 212 0.13 -3.28 24.80
CA SER A 212 0.40 -4.35 23.82
C SER A 212 1.49 -4.01 22.81
N SER A 213 1.96 -2.75 22.78
CA SER A 213 2.98 -2.27 21.83
C SER A 213 4.37 -2.14 22.47
N LEU A 214 4.47 -2.34 23.77
CA LEU A 214 5.70 -2.42 24.56
C LEU A 214 6.10 -3.87 24.76
#